data_a97409e66b7474bcd0ddb2a9b86b39b9
#
_entry.id   a97409e66b7474bcd0ddb2a9b86b39b9
#
_cell.length_a   1.000
_cell.length_b   1.000
_cell.length_c   1.000
_cell.angle_alpha   90.00
_cell.angle_beta   90.00
_cell.angle_gamma   90.00
#
_symmetry.space_group_name_H-M   'P 1'
#
loop_
_entity.id
_entity.type
_entity.pdbx_description
1 polymer ?
#
loop_
_entity_poly.entity_id
_entity_poly.type
_entity_poly.pdbx_seq_one_letter_code
_entity_poly.pdbx_strand_id
1 'polypeptide(L)'
;CSAQLLEQLKYHLYYLGWHKAISAIKQLPNDLLNKSLSIQSKSSNHIYEEVITWLLAEQHLDLSQVLKLIQNITKDDLLSCFWLVTGKSSWQDKSTLPNWIPEQIQSSLSLKVAEYLNEAQIKQRQWQNCSEQLLSVYQRPYFPPSWENKPLPASGSLNYEALVNLTQVLKGSTSIRQLSILLNKDEIQVAKILSPYIDNKIIYLHHPQAQLDQLPHIPKNIFAASPKSLENNNNGDITQGNKVEASIKTWKIMCIDDSTTILSEIKRFLDQEKFEVTAIDDPVQAVSKVFKINPDLILLDITMPRINGYKLCGLLRSSGKCDQVPIIMVTGNTGLIDKARAKLTGATDYLTKPFNKQDLNQIVAKYIS
;
A
#
# COMPACT_ATOMS: atom_id res chain seq x y z
N CYS A 1 0.27 -18.88 15.70
CA CYS A 1 -0.53 -18.26 16.76
C CYS A 1 -1.88 -17.83 16.16
N SER A 2 -3.00 -18.12 16.86
CA SER A 2 -4.35 -17.93 16.33
C SER A 2 -4.71 -16.45 16.05
N ALA A 3 -4.21 -15.53 16.89
CA ALA A 3 -4.39 -14.09 16.67
C ALA A 3 -3.65 -13.59 15.42
N GLN A 4 -2.45 -14.11 15.17
CA GLN A 4 -1.67 -13.86 13.96
C GLN A 4 -2.41 -14.33 12.71
N LEU A 5 -3.04 -15.48 12.79
CA LEU A 5 -3.79 -16.12 11.73
C LEU A 5 -4.93 -15.25 11.22
N LEU A 6 -5.80 -14.79 12.12
CA LEU A 6 -6.92 -13.93 11.75
C LEU A 6 -6.44 -12.58 11.20
N GLU A 7 -5.34 -12.04 11.70
CA GLU A 7 -4.72 -10.83 11.16
C GLU A 7 -4.17 -11.05 9.75
N GLN A 8 -3.44 -12.16 9.52
CA GLN A 8 -2.95 -12.52 8.19
C GLN A 8 -4.11 -12.73 7.21
N LEU A 9 -5.12 -13.51 7.63
CA LEU A 9 -6.28 -13.78 6.79
C LEU A 9 -7.00 -12.49 6.39
N LYS A 10 -7.31 -11.62 7.36
CA LYS A 10 -7.90 -10.30 7.11
C LYS A 10 -7.04 -9.47 6.17
N TYR A 11 -5.73 -9.43 6.40
CA TYR A 11 -4.79 -8.70 5.56
C TYR A 11 -4.86 -9.16 4.10
N HIS A 12 -4.77 -10.46 3.85
CA HIS A 12 -4.80 -10.98 2.48
C HIS A 12 -6.15 -10.80 1.79
N LEU A 13 -7.26 -10.96 2.52
CA LEU A 13 -8.59 -10.70 1.97
C LEU A 13 -8.77 -9.22 1.57
N TYR A 14 -8.30 -8.28 2.40
CA TYR A 14 -8.28 -6.86 2.07
C TYR A 14 -7.37 -6.58 0.87
N TYR A 15 -6.17 -7.15 0.86
CA TYR A 15 -5.20 -6.98 -0.21
C TYR A 15 -5.72 -7.49 -1.57
N LEU A 16 -6.49 -8.57 -1.55
CA LEU A 16 -7.13 -9.17 -2.73
C LEU A 16 -8.45 -8.48 -3.10
N GLY A 17 -8.97 -7.59 -2.26
CA GLY A 17 -10.22 -6.86 -2.52
C GLY A 17 -11.49 -7.68 -2.37
N TRP A 18 -11.46 -8.80 -1.61
CA TRP A 18 -12.61 -9.71 -1.48
C TRP A 18 -13.54 -9.29 -0.34
N HIS A 19 -14.29 -8.22 -0.57
CA HIS A 19 -15.15 -7.57 0.43
C HIS A 19 -16.23 -8.49 1.02
N LYS A 20 -16.77 -9.43 0.24
CA LYS A 20 -17.75 -10.43 0.71
C LYS A 20 -17.15 -11.28 1.83
N ALA A 21 -15.97 -11.84 1.62
CA ALA A 21 -15.27 -12.65 2.61
C ALA A 21 -14.80 -11.83 3.82
N ILE A 22 -14.39 -10.56 3.60
CA ILE A 22 -14.05 -9.64 4.69
C ILE A 22 -15.25 -9.38 5.61
N SER A 23 -16.42 -9.17 5.03
CA SER A 23 -17.67 -8.97 5.79
C SER A 23 -18.07 -10.22 6.55
N ALA A 24 -17.90 -11.38 5.95
CA ALA A 24 -18.17 -12.67 6.59
C ALA A 24 -17.26 -12.94 7.79
N ILE A 25 -15.96 -12.66 7.69
CA ILE A 25 -15.02 -12.84 8.82
C ILE A 25 -15.39 -11.97 10.03
N LYS A 26 -16.04 -10.82 9.85
CA LYS A 26 -16.54 -10.01 10.97
C LYS A 26 -17.70 -10.68 11.71
N GLN A 27 -18.36 -11.65 11.08
CA GLN A 27 -19.50 -12.39 11.58
C GLN A 27 -19.17 -13.88 11.81
N LEU A 28 -17.89 -14.20 12.01
CA LEU A 28 -17.46 -15.56 12.33
C LEU A 28 -18.27 -16.12 13.52
N PRO A 29 -18.72 -17.38 13.44
CA PRO A 29 -19.37 -18.06 14.55
C PRO A 29 -18.55 -17.99 15.84
N ASN A 30 -19.21 -17.79 16.99
CA ASN A 30 -18.54 -17.61 18.28
C ASN A 30 -17.65 -18.78 18.69
N ASP A 31 -17.99 -20.00 18.29
CA ASP A 31 -17.21 -21.21 18.51
C ASP A 31 -15.87 -21.16 17.74
N LEU A 32 -15.87 -20.73 16.48
CA LEU A 32 -14.65 -20.51 15.68
C LEU A 32 -13.83 -19.33 16.24
N LEU A 33 -14.51 -18.28 16.68
CA LEU A 33 -13.86 -17.10 17.26
C LEU A 33 -13.17 -17.44 18.59
N ASN A 34 -13.84 -18.17 19.47
CA ASN A 34 -13.31 -18.61 20.77
C ASN A 34 -12.14 -19.58 20.61
N LYS A 35 -12.20 -20.52 19.67
CA LYS A 35 -11.07 -21.38 19.32
C LYS A 35 -9.88 -20.57 18.79
N SER A 36 -10.15 -19.51 18.01
CA SER A 36 -9.10 -18.63 17.49
C SER A 36 -8.43 -17.78 18.58
N LEU A 37 -9.07 -17.57 19.72
CA LEU A 37 -8.57 -16.78 20.85
C LEU A 37 -7.96 -17.66 21.96
N SER A 38 -8.26 -18.98 21.99
CA SER A 38 -7.78 -19.87 23.04
C SER A 38 -6.31 -20.25 22.86
N ILE A 39 -5.52 -20.00 23.88
CA ILE A 39 -4.06 -20.20 23.93
C ILE A 39 -3.67 -21.70 23.98
N GLN A 40 -4.62 -22.62 24.20
CA GLN A 40 -4.34 -24.02 24.54
C GLN A 40 -4.37 -25.02 23.39
N SER A 41 -4.70 -24.63 22.17
CA SER A 41 -4.69 -25.57 21.05
C SER A 41 -3.26 -25.83 20.56
N LYS A 42 -2.74 -27.02 20.84
CA LYS A 42 -1.42 -27.53 20.39
C LYS A 42 -1.27 -27.63 18.84
N SER A 43 -2.28 -27.28 18.06
CA SER A 43 -2.21 -27.29 16.61
C SER A 43 -2.90 -26.06 16.01
N SER A 44 -2.11 -25.05 15.72
CA SER A 44 -2.53 -23.84 14.98
C SER A 44 -3.09 -24.15 13.57
N ASN A 45 -2.80 -25.33 13.03
CA ASN A 45 -3.24 -25.73 11.69
C ASN A 45 -4.75 -25.95 11.57
N HIS A 46 -5.42 -26.39 12.65
CA HIS A 46 -6.87 -26.64 12.61
C HIS A 46 -7.73 -25.38 12.44
N ILE A 47 -7.25 -24.22 12.83
CA ILE A 47 -8.03 -22.99 12.74
C ILE A 47 -8.09 -22.46 11.31
N TYR A 48 -6.99 -22.59 10.55
CA TYR A 48 -7.01 -22.29 9.10
C TYR A 48 -8.02 -23.17 8.38
N GLU A 49 -7.96 -24.46 8.67
CA GLU A 49 -8.89 -25.47 8.15
C GLU A 49 -10.34 -25.06 8.39
N GLU A 50 -10.70 -24.83 9.65
CA GLU A 50 -12.07 -24.52 10.04
C GLU A 50 -12.57 -23.23 9.39
N VAL A 51 -11.77 -22.17 9.39
CA VAL A 51 -12.17 -20.86 8.82
C VAL A 51 -12.25 -20.91 7.29
N ILE A 52 -11.29 -21.54 6.62
CA ILE A 52 -11.30 -21.63 5.15
C ILE A 52 -12.42 -22.56 4.68
N THR A 53 -12.63 -23.69 5.36
CA THR A 53 -13.74 -24.62 5.08
C THR A 53 -15.08 -23.92 5.26
N TRP A 54 -15.24 -23.15 6.32
CA TRP A 54 -16.44 -22.36 6.55
C TRP A 54 -16.67 -21.31 5.44
N LEU A 55 -15.63 -20.57 5.05
CA LEU A 55 -15.73 -19.58 3.95
C LEU A 55 -16.11 -20.21 2.61
N LEU A 56 -15.66 -21.45 2.35
CA LEU A 56 -16.04 -22.22 1.17
C LEU A 56 -17.48 -22.72 1.27
N ALA A 57 -17.88 -23.32 2.40
CA ALA A 57 -19.21 -23.89 2.61
C ALA A 57 -20.30 -22.83 2.49
N GLU A 58 -20.07 -21.65 3.04
CA GLU A 58 -20.99 -20.50 2.98
C GLU A 58 -20.85 -19.68 1.68
N GLN A 59 -20.09 -20.18 0.69
CA GLN A 59 -19.90 -19.54 -0.61
C GLN A 59 -19.40 -18.07 -0.53
N HIS A 60 -18.62 -17.76 0.50
CA HIS A 60 -17.94 -16.48 0.64
C HIS A 60 -16.66 -16.42 -0.18
N LEU A 61 -16.05 -17.57 -0.46
CA LEU A 61 -14.92 -17.77 -1.38
C LEU A 61 -15.21 -18.94 -2.31
N ASP A 62 -14.69 -18.90 -3.53
CA ASP A 62 -14.60 -20.03 -4.44
C ASP A 62 -13.23 -20.74 -4.35
N LEU A 63 -13.08 -21.89 -5.01
CA LEU A 63 -11.85 -22.69 -4.98
C LEU A 63 -10.65 -21.93 -5.55
N SER A 64 -10.82 -21.10 -6.57
CA SER A 64 -9.74 -20.32 -7.17
C SER A 64 -9.25 -19.21 -6.23
N GLN A 65 -10.19 -18.62 -5.49
CA GLN A 65 -9.88 -17.63 -4.46
C GLN A 65 -9.18 -18.28 -3.27
N VAL A 66 -9.60 -19.45 -2.83
CA VAL A 66 -8.93 -20.20 -1.77
C VAL A 66 -7.51 -20.57 -2.18
N LEU A 67 -7.28 -21.05 -3.40
CA LEU A 67 -5.94 -21.31 -3.92
C LEU A 67 -5.05 -20.06 -3.83
N LYS A 68 -5.55 -18.93 -4.31
CA LYS A 68 -4.83 -17.64 -4.29
C LYS A 68 -4.53 -17.18 -2.87
N LEU A 69 -5.48 -17.36 -1.95
CA LEU A 69 -5.33 -17.02 -0.54
C LEU A 69 -4.22 -17.85 0.12
N ILE A 70 -4.27 -19.17 -0.04
CA ILE A 70 -3.25 -20.09 0.49
C ILE A 70 -1.86 -19.76 -0.07
N GLN A 71 -1.74 -19.53 -1.37
CA GLN A 71 -0.47 -19.14 -2.00
C GLN A 71 0.10 -17.86 -1.39
N ASN A 72 -0.75 -16.83 -1.18
CA ASN A 72 -0.28 -15.56 -0.61
C ASN A 72 0.13 -15.69 0.88
N ILE A 73 -0.65 -16.44 1.68
CA ILE A 73 -0.31 -16.70 3.08
C ILE A 73 1.02 -17.47 3.16
N THR A 74 1.14 -18.57 2.40
CA THR A 74 2.37 -19.39 2.38
C THR A 74 3.58 -18.58 1.91
N LYS A 75 3.39 -17.71 0.92
CA LYS A 75 4.44 -16.78 0.48
C LYS A 75 4.88 -15.83 1.59
N ASP A 76 3.95 -15.25 2.32
CA ASP A 76 4.23 -14.32 3.43
C ASP A 76 4.99 -15.03 4.57
N ASP A 77 4.56 -16.23 4.91
CA ASP A 77 5.22 -17.07 5.92
C ASP A 77 6.63 -17.44 5.48
N LEU A 78 6.81 -17.87 4.22
CA LEU A 78 8.13 -18.18 3.68
C LEU A 78 9.06 -16.95 3.69
N LEU A 79 8.56 -15.79 3.27
CA LEU A 79 9.33 -14.55 3.31
C LEU A 79 9.74 -14.17 4.73
N SER A 80 8.87 -14.41 5.72
CA SER A 80 9.18 -14.19 7.14
C SER A 80 10.26 -15.14 7.66
N CYS A 81 10.34 -16.36 7.15
CA CYS A 81 11.41 -17.30 7.51
C CYS A 81 12.81 -16.79 7.11
N PHE A 82 12.92 -16.01 6.04
CA PHE A 82 14.21 -15.43 5.64
C PHE A 82 14.70 -14.30 6.56
N TRP A 83 13.88 -13.86 7.51
CA TRP A 83 14.28 -12.89 8.54
C TRP A 83 14.93 -13.58 9.77
N LEU A 84 14.89 -14.89 9.83
CA LEU A 84 15.53 -15.65 10.90
C LEU A 84 17.06 -15.60 10.70
N VAL A 85 17.76 -14.98 11.65
CA VAL A 85 19.22 -14.86 11.64
C VAL A 85 19.87 -16.08 12.29
N THR A 86 19.21 -16.68 13.26
CA THR A 86 19.69 -17.85 14.01
C THR A 86 18.57 -18.86 14.19
N GLY A 87 18.89 -20.14 14.15
CA GLY A 87 17.92 -21.21 14.34
C GLY A 87 18.46 -22.57 13.96
N LYS A 88 17.66 -23.60 14.19
CA LYS A 88 17.89 -24.95 13.67
C LYS A 88 16.85 -25.21 12.59
N SER A 89 17.29 -25.66 11.41
CA SER A 89 16.40 -26.09 10.33
C SER A 89 16.43 -27.61 10.20
N SER A 90 15.29 -28.19 9.91
CA SER A 90 15.16 -29.59 9.51
C SER A 90 14.31 -29.65 8.27
N TRP A 91 14.70 -30.48 7.31
CA TRP A 91 13.92 -30.74 6.12
C TRP A 91 13.23 -32.09 6.24
N GLN A 92 11.95 -32.14 5.94
CA GLN A 92 11.16 -33.36 5.96
C GLN A 92 10.63 -33.61 4.53
N ASP A 93 11.22 -34.58 3.85
CA ASP A 93 10.80 -34.97 2.52
C ASP A 93 9.40 -35.60 2.53
N LYS A 94 8.62 -35.36 1.49
CA LYS A 94 7.35 -36.04 1.21
C LYS A 94 6.27 -35.87 2.29
N SER A 95 6.22 -34.73 2.97
CA SER A 95 5.03 -34.40 3.75
C SER A 95 3.83 -34.26 2.81
N THR A 96 2.75 -34.94 3.13
CA THR A 96 1.46 -34.79 2.43
C THR A 96 0.85 -33.43 2.75
N LEU A 97 0.19 -32.82 1.78
CA LEU A 97 -0.60 -31.63 2.05
C LEU A 97 -1.73 -31.96 3.05
N PRO A 98 -2.12 -31.00 3.91
CA PRO A 98 -3.23 -31.20 4.84
C PRO A 98 -4.51 -31.62 4.13
N ASN A 99 -5.25 -32.58 4.70
CA ASN A 99 -6.46 -33.16 4.10
C ASN A 99 -7.59 -32.14 3.87
N TRP A 100 -7.56 -30.98 4.55
CA TRP A 100 -8.54 -29.93 4.37
C TRP A 100 -8.34 -29.11 3.08
N ILE A 101 -7.17 -29.22 2.43
CA ILE A 101 -6.92 -28.58 1.15
C ILE A 101 -7.63 -29.39 0.07
N PRO A 102 -8.60 -28.79 -0.66
CA PRO A 102 -9.34 -29.51 -1.69
C PRO A 102 -8.42 -30.11 -2.74
N GLU A 103 -8.65 -31.39 -3.10
CA GLU A 103 -7.81 -32.12 -4.06
C GLU A 103 -7.66 -31.39 -5.39
N GLN A 104 -8.72 -30.69 -5.81
CA GLN A 104 -8.78 -29.94 -7.07
C GLN A 104 -7.71 -28.83 -7.17
N ILE A 105 -7.22 -28.31 -6.03
CA ILE A 105 -6.24 -27.22 -6.00
C ILE A 105 -4.85 -27.69 -5.53
N GLN A 106 -4.70 -28.93 -5.03
CA GLN A 106 -3.44 -29.42 -4.48
C GLN A 106 -2.30 -29.38 -5.51
N SER A 107 -2.55 -29.79 -6.75
CA SER A 107 -1.57 -29.78 -7.85
C SER A 107 -1.12 -28.35 -8.24
N SER A 108 -1.96 -27.35 -7.97
CA SER A 108 -1.72 -25.94 -8.29
C SER A 108 -1.00 -25.17 -7.18
N LEU A 109 -0.78 -25.80 -6.01
CA LEU A 109 -0.08 -25.20 -4.87
C LEU A 109 1.47 -25.20 -5.00
N SER A 110 1.98 -25.42 -6.19
CA SER A 110 3.43 -25.35 -6.44
C SER A 110 3.97 -23.94 -6.24
N LEU A 111 5.02 -23.80 -5.40
CA LEU A 111 5.71 -22.54 -5.15
C LEU A 111 7.09 -22.55 -5.78
N LYS A 112 7.42 -21.49 -6.51
CA LYS A 112 8.76 -21.31 -7.09
C LYS A 112 9.68 -20.63 -6.08
N VAL A 113 10.29 -21.39 -5.19
CA VAL A 113 11.10 -20.90 -4.07
C VAL A 113 12.19 -19.92 -4.52
N ALA A 114 12.83 -20.16 -5.69
CA ALA A 114 13.87 -19.28 -6.20
C ALA A 114 13.37 -17.85 -6.52
N GLU A 115 12.13 -17.72 -7.02
CA GLU A 115 11.52 -16.40 -7.27
C GLU A 115 11.26 -15.68 -5.95
N TYR A 116 10.80 -16.41 -4.94
CA TYR A 116 10.54 -15.83 -3.60
C TYR A 116 11.82 -15.46 -2.85
N LEU A 117 12.91 -16.19 -3.03
CA LEU A 117 14.23 -15.81 -2.49
C LEU A 117 14.67 -14.44 -3.01
N ASN A 118 14.56 -14.22 -4.31
CA ASN A 118 14.90 -12.93 -4.91
C ASN A 118 14.00 -11.81 -4.39
N GLU A 119 12.69 -12.06 -4.29
CA GLU A 119 11.74 -11.09 -3.71
C GLU A 119 12.05 -10.79 -2.24
N ALA A 120 12.41 -11.81 -1.46
CA ALA A 120 12.80 -11.65 -0.06
C ALA A 120 14.02 -10.73 0.09
N GLN A 121 15.04 -10.90 -0.76
CA GLN A 121 16.23 -10.04 -0.75
C GLN A 121 15.88 -8.59 -1.11
N ILE A 122 14.99 -8.37 -2.10
CA ILE A 122 14.54 -7.03 -2.47
C ILE A 122 13.78 -6.40 -1.29
N LYS A 123 12.83 -7.10 -0.69
CA LYS A 123 12.07 -6.62 0.48
C LYS A 123 12.99 -6.31 1.66
N GLN A 124 13.97 -7.18 1.93
CA GLN A 124 14.95 -6.97 3.00
C GLN A 124 15.73 -5.66 2.79
N ARG A 125 16.26 -5.41 1.59
CA ARG A 125 16.93 -4.15 1.26
C ARG A 125 16.02 -2.94 1.44
N GLN A 126 14.75 -3.06 1.06
CA GLN A 126 13.78 -1.98 1.24
C GLN A 126 13.50 -1.68 2.72
N TRP A 127 13.44 -2.71 3.57
CA TRP A 127 13.28 -2.56 5.02
C TRP A 127 14.50 -1.95 5.69
N GLN A 128 15.72 -2.20 5.17
CA GLN A 128 16.94 -1.57 5.66
C GLN A 128 16.94 -0.04 5.50
N ASN A 129 16.21 0.48 4.51
CA ASN A 129 16.03 1.91 4.28
C ASN A 129 14.91 2.54 5.14
N CYS A 130 14.29 1.78 6.02
CA CYS A 130 13.33 2.28 7.00
C CYS A 130 14.01 2.51 8.36
N SER A 131 13.34 3.24 9.24
CA SER A 131 13.81 3.49 10.61
C SER A 131 14.36 2.23 11.30
N GLU A 132 15.48 2.35 11.99
CA GLU A 132 16.06 1.25 12.76
C GLU A 132 15.17 0.76 13.91
N GLN A 133 14.25 1.62 14.38
CA GLN A 133 13.28 1.27 15.41
C GLN A 133 12.13 0.39 14.90
N LEU A 134 11.96 0.31 13.57
CA LEU A 134 10.97 -0.53 12.93
C LEU A 134 11.48 -1.96 12.79
N LEU A 135 11.18 -2.80 13.77
CA LEU A 135 11.61 -4.19 13.88
C LEU A 135 10.51 -5.21 13.50
N SER A 136 9.26 -4.76 13.41
CA SER A 136 8.13 -5.65 13.10
C SER A 136 6.98 -4.87 12.48
N VAL A 137 6.30 -5.46 11.50
CA VAL A 137 5.06 -4.95 10.92
C VAL A 137 3.89 -4.90 11.92
N TYR A 138 4.03 -5.58 13.03
CA TYR A 138 3.04 -5.61 14.11
C TYR A 138 3.28 -4.54 15.18
N GLN A 139 4.36 -3.75 15.09
CA GLN A 139 4.53 -2.58 15.96
C GLN A 139 3.43 -1.56 15.71
N ARG A 140 3.06 -0.81 16.75
CA ARG A 140 1.89 0.06 16.79
C ARG A 140 2.33 1.51 17.00
N PRO A 141 2.29 2.32 15.95
CA PRO A 141 2.70 3.73 16.03
C PRO A 141 1.69 4.58 16.82
N TYR A 142 2.22 5.56 17.55
CA TYR A 142 1.44 6.56 18.29
C TYR A 142 2.18 7.89 18.39
N PHE A 143 1.42 8.95 18.63
CA PHE A 143 1.97 10.27 18.90
C PHE A 143 2.08 10.51 20.41
N PRO A 144 3.27 10.92 20.94
CA PRO A 144 3.40 11.34 22.31
C PRO A 144 2.70 12.71 22.53
N PRO A 145 2.28 13.07 23.75
CA PRO A 145 1.56 14.32 24.01
C PRO A 145 2.28 15.60 23.57
N SER A 146 3.60 15.58 23.50
CA SER A 146 4.45 16.74 23.14
C SER A 146 4.93 16.75 21.70
N TRP A 147 4.34 15.96 20.81
CA TRP A 147 4.83 15.84 19.42
C TRP A 147 4.72 17.15 18.63
N GLU A 148 3.70 17.98 18.94
CA GLU A 148 3.43 19.25 18.24
C GLU A 148 4.56 20.28 18.40
N ASN A 149 5.34 20.17 19.48
CA ASN A 149 6.46 21.07 19.76
C ASN A 149 7.73 20.70 19.02
N LYS A 150 7.71 19.65 18.21
CA LYS A 150 8.90 19.17 17.47
C LYS A 150 8.93 19.70 16.05
N PRO A 151 10.10 20.10 15.53
CA PRO A 151 10.24 20.50 14.15
C PRO A 151 9.96 19.32 13.22
N LEU A 152 9.29 19.58 12.11
CA LEU A 152 9.07 18.56 11.10
C LEU A 152 10.38 18.19 10.41
N PRO A 153 10.62 16.87 10.16
CA PRO A 153 11.82 16.44 9.48
C PRO A 153 11.81 16.89 8.02
N ALA A 154 12.92 17.41 7.53
CA ALA A 154 13.08 17.86 6.14
C ALA A 154 12.86 16.72 5.13
N SER A 155 13.17 15.48 5.52
CA SER A 155 12.93 14.25 4.72
C SER A 155 11.50 13.73 4.80
N GLY A 156 10.65 14.35 5.63
CA GLY A 156 9.26 13.91 5.81
C GLY A 156 8.36 14.40 4.68
N SER A 157 7.52 13.52 4.15
CA SER A 157 6.55 13.82 3.10
C SER A 157 5.21 14.38 3.61
N LEU A 158 4.98 14.34 4.94
CA LEU A 158 3.72 14.76 5.56
C LEU A 158 3.88 16.15 6.16
N ASN A 159 2.93 17.04 5.87
CA ASN A 159 2.84 18.34 6.53
C ASN A 159 2.16 18.22 7.90
N TYR A 160 2.13 19.33 8.65
CA TYR A 160 1.55 19.38 9.99
C TYR A 160 0.07 18.94 10.02
N GLU A 161 -0.75 19.42 9.08
CA GLU A 161 -2.16 19.04 8.97
C GLU A 161 -2.36 17.53 8.76
N ALA A 162 -1.53 16.91 7.92
CA ALA A 162 -1.56 15.46 7.70
C ALA A 162 -1.18 14.69 8.98
N LEU A 163 -0.22 15.19 9.76
CA LEU A 163 0.15 14.58 11.04
C LEU A 163 -0.98 14.71 12.07
N VAL A 164 -1.62 15.87 12.17
CA VAL A 164 -2.81 16.07 13.03
C VAL A 164 -3.90 15.07 12.67
N ASN A 165 -4.18 14.88 11.38
CA ASN A 165 -5.16 13.88 10.92
C ASN A 165 -4.73 12.45 11.29
N LEU A 166 -3.44 12.14 11.23
CA LEU A 166 -2.91 10.83 11.62
C LEU A 166 -3.03 10.56 13.14
N THR A 167 -3.05 11.57 14.01
CA THR A 167 -3.24 11.34 15.45
C THR A 167 -4.56 10.63 15.77
N GLN A 168 -5.58 10.82 14.93
CA GLN A 168 -6.86 10.15 15.08
C GLN A 168 -6.79 8.64 14.80
N VAL A 169 -5.83 8.22 13.97
CA VAL A 169 -5.62 6.83 13.56
C VAL A 169 -4.51 6.16 14.37
N LEU A 170 -3.41 6.89 14.62
CA LEU A 170 -2.23 6.39 15.33
C LEU A 170 -2.36 6.58 16.85
N LYS A 171 -3.24 5.81 17.47
CA LYS A 171 -3.48 5.81 18.92
C LYS A 171 -2.74 4.69 19.66
N GLY A 172 -1.78 4.03 19.01
CA GLY A 172 -1.06 2.90 19.60
C GLY A 172 -1.85 1.58 19.66
N SER A 173 -3.03 1.53 19.04
CA SER A 173 -3.84 0.31 18.91
C SER A 173 -3.72 -0.35 17.54
N THR A 174 -3.35 0.40 16.52
CA THR A 174 -3.28 -0.05 15.12
C THR A 174 -1.84 -0.36 14.73
N SER A 175 -1.58 -1.57 14.23
CA SER A 175 -0.24 -1.98 13.77
C SER A 175 0.11 -1.40 12.40
N ILE A 176 1.40 -1.44 12.01
CA ILE A 176 1.84 -1.08 10.65
C ILE A 176 1.10 -1.92 9.60
N ARG A 177 0.90 -3.22 9.86
CA ARG A 177 0.13 -4.11 8.98
C ARG A 177 -1.33 -3.68 8.85
N GLN A 178 -1.99 -3.31 9.93
CA GLN A 178 -3.35 -2.79 9.89
C GLN A 178 -3.43 -1.43 9.20
N LEU A 179 -2.42 -0.57 9.41
CA LEU A 179 -2.32 0.70 8.68
C LEU A 179 -2.15 0.50 7.18
N SER A 180 -1.38 -0.50 6.75
CA SER A 180 -1.21 -0.80 5.32
C SER A 180 -2.55 -1.14 4.66
N ILE A 181 -3.43 -1.88 5.36
CA ILE A 181 -4.81 -2.15 4.93
C ILE A 181 -5.62 -0.85 4.85
N LEU A 182 -5.62 -0.06 5.94
CA LEU A 182 -6.40 1.18 6.02
C LEU A 182 -5.99 2.19 4.95
N LEU A 183 -4.69 2.26 4.65
CA LEU A 183 -4.12 3.20 3.69
C LEU A 183 -4.05 2.64 2.27
N ASN A 184 -4.42 1.37 2.09
CA ASN A 184 -4.29 0.64 0.82
C ASN A 184 -2.86 0.72 0.22
N LYS A 185 -1.86 0.58 1.09
CA LYS A 185 -0.42 0.56 0.78
C LYS A 185 0.21 -0.75 1.25
N ASP A 186 1.35 -1.11 0.66
CA ASP A 186 2.13 -2.16 1.26
C ASP A 186 2.82 -1.70 2.57
N GLU A 187 3.21 -2.64 3.38
CA GLU A 187 3.78 -2.39 4.72
C GLU A 187 5.09 -1.57 4.64
N ILE A 188 5.90 -1.79 3.60
CA ILE A 188 7.17 -1.09 3.40
C ILE A 188 6.91 0.37 3.01
N GLN A 189 5.90 0.63 2.19
CA GLN A 189 5.50 1.99 1.85
C GLN A 189 5.04 2.76 3.08
N VAL A 190 4.23 2.14 3.94
CA VAL A 190 3.82 2.75 5.22
C VAL A 190 5.02 3.00 6.11
N ALA A 191 5.91 2.02 6.24
CA ALA A 191 7.14 2.14 7.02
C ALA A 191 8.03 3.28 6.54
N LYS A 192 8.24 3.42 5.22
CA LYS A 192 9.02 4.51 4.62
C LYS A 192 8.42 5.88 4.92
N ILE A 193 7.09 6.01 4.83
CA ILE A 193 6.41 7.27 5.15
C ILE A 193 6.59 7.65 6.61
N LEU A 194 6.49 6.69 7.53
CA LEU A 194 6.58 6.94 8.97
C LEU A 194 8.02 7.07 9.48
N SER A 195 9.00 6.47 8.80
CA SER A 195 10.41 6.43 9.24
C SER A 195 10.98 7.80 9.61
N PRO A 196 10.88 8.87 8.80
CA PRO A 196 11.41 10.17 9.18
C PRO A 196 10.82 10.72 10.48
N TYR A 197 9.56 10.45 10.76
CA TYR A 197 8.87 10.91 11.96
C TYR A 197 9.20 10.06 13.18
N ILE A 198 9.50 8.78 12.97
CA ILE A 198 9.97 7.87 14.04
C ILE A 198 11.39 8.26 14.45
N ASP A 199 12.28 8.48 13.49
CA ASP A 199 13.69 8.84 13.74
C ASP A 199 13.81 10.19 14.46
N ASN A 200 12.91 11.14 14.14
CA ASN A 200 12.83 12.43 14.81
C ASN A 200 11.94 12.42 16.07
N LYS A 201 11.52 11.24 16.55
CA LYS A 201 10.74 11.06 17.79
C LYS A 201 9.41 11.82 17.81
N ILE A 202 8.82 12.11 16.64
CA ILE A 202 7.47 12.66 16.49
C ILE A 202 6.46 11.54 16.65
N ILE A 203 6.75 10.35 16.09
CA ILE A 203 5.98 9.12 16.23
C ILE A 203 6.81 8.11 17.02
N TYR A 204 6.20 7.45 17.96
CA TYR A 204 6.77 6.36 18.75
C TYR A 204 6.10 5.05 18.39
N LEU A 205 6.75 3.94 18.74
CA LEU A 205 6.28 2.59 18.43
C LEU A 205 6.08 1.80 19.72
N HIS A 206 4.86 1.35 19.96
CA HIS A 206 4.63 0.28 20.94
C HIS A 206 5.09 -1.06 20.37
N HIS A 207 5.52 -1.94 21.25
CA HIS A 207 5.79 -3.33 20.90
C HIS A 207 4.54 -4.02 20.31
N PRO A 208 4.71 -5.06 19.49
CA PRO A 208 3.60 -5.91 19.08
C PRO A 208 2.81 -6.41 20.29
N GLN A 209 1.55 -6.76 20.10
CA GLN A 209 0.77 -7.42 21.15
C GLN A 209 1.37 -8.80 21.49
N ALA A 210 1.09 -9.29 22.68
CA ALA A 210 1.49 -10.62 23.12
C ALA A 210 1.18 -11.68 22.04
N GLN A 211 2.08 -12.63 21.85
CA GLN A 211 2.12 -13.65 20.81
C GLN A 211 2.62 -13.17 19.43
N LEU A 212 2.36 -11.92 19.01
CA LEU A 212 2.92 -11.32 17.80
C LEU A 212 4.34 -10.77 18.04
N ASP A 213 4.72 -10.56 19.28
CA ASP A 213 6.05 -10.15 19.74
C ASP A 213 7.11 -11.26 19.62
N GLN A 214 6.67 -12.54 19.50
CA GLN A 214 7.54 -13.70 19.30
C GLN A 214 7.90 -13.97 17.84
N LEU A 215 7.33 -13.19 16.91
CA LEU A 215 7.61 -13.35 15.49
C LEU A 215 9.00 -12.81 15.13
N PRO A 216 9.63 -13.33 14.06
CA PRO A 216 10.93 -12.86 13.61
C PRO A 216 10.94 -11.35 13.39
N HIS A 217 11.99 -10.71 13.90
CA HIS A 217 12.22 -9.28 13.66
C HIS A 217 12.76 -9.06 12.26
N ILE A 218 12.43 -7.90 11.67
CA ILE A 218 13.01 -7.44 10.43
C ILE A 218 14.52 -7.26 10.63
N PRO A 219 15.38 -7.97 9.89
CA PRO A 219 16.81 -7.91 10.11
C PRO A 219 17.37 -6.53 9.72
N LYS A 220 18.04 -5.90 10.66
CA LYS A 220 18.82 -4.68 10.45
C LYS A 220 20.31 -5.08 10.46
N ASN A 221 21.09 -4.56 9.49
CA ASN A 221 22.56 -4.73 9.45
C ASN A 221 23.10 -6.15 9.21
N ILE A 222 22.62 -6.89 8.20
CA ILE A 222 23.29 -8.14 7.79
C ILE A 222 24.45 -7.92 6.80
N PHE A 223 24.60 -6.75 6.22
CA PHE A 223 25.66 -6.44 5.26
C PHE A 223 26.42 -5.16 5.60
N ALA A 224 27.16 -5.16 6.70
CA ALA A 224 28.27 -4.25 6.90
C ALA A 224 29.56 -4.84 6.29
N ALA A 225 29.52 -5.15 4.99
CA ALA A 225 30.72 -5.41 4.19
C ALA A 225 30.47 -4.89 2.78
N SER A 226 30.78 -3.63 2.57
CA SER A 226 30.76 -2.98 1.27
C SER A 226 31.93 -3.42 0.42
N PRO A 227 31.77 -3.62 -0.88
CA PRO A 227 32.79 -3.28 -1.85
C PRO A 227 32.64 -1.79 -2.21
N LYS A 228 33.72 -1.08 -2.06
CA LYS A 228 33.87 0.34 -2.42
C LYS A 228 33.47 0.58 -3.89
N SER A 229 32.72 1.65 -4.05
CA SER A 229 32.39 2.28 -5.31
C SER A 229 33.63 2.59 -6.16
N LEU A 230 33.52 2.29 -7.43
CA LEU A 230 34.34 2.93 -8.47
C LEU A 230 33.54 4.13 -8.97
N GLU A 231 34.02 5.30 -8.63
CA GLU A 231 33.66 6.56 -9.26
C GLU A 231 34.15 6.54 -10.71
N ASN A 232 33.30 6.83 -11.64
CA ASN A 232 33.68 7.31 -12.95
C ASN A 232 33.06 8.68 -13.18
N ASN A 233 33.90 9.67 -13.03
CA ASN A 233 33.72 11.01 -13.58
C ASN A 233 33.71 10.94 -15.10
N ASN A 234 32.72 11.53 -15.73
CA ASN A 234 32.85 12.12 -17.04
C ASN A 234 32.01 13.40 -17.14
N ASN A 235 32.74 14.51 -17.07
CA ASN A 235 32.32 15.83 -17.51
C ASN A 235 32.15 15.82 -19.03
N GLY A 236 31.07 16.39 -19.51
CA GLY A 236 30.82 16.68 -20.92
C GLY A 236 29.86 17.86 -21.05
N ASP A 237 30.48 19.04 -21.06
CA ASP A 237 29.89 20.36 -21.35
C ASP A 237 29.46 20.38 -22.85
N ILE A 238 28.24 20.75 -23.18
CA ILE A 238 27.91 21.41 -24.45
C ILE A 238 26.70 22.32 -24.26
N THR A 239 27.01 23.62 -24.20
CA THR A 239 26.10 24.73 -24.48
C THR A 239 25.68 24.75 -25.94
N GLN A 240 24.41 24.89 -26.23
CA GLN A 240 23.93 25.65 -27.40
C GLN A 240 22.51 26.15 -27.15
N GLY A 241 22.36 27.45 -27.18
CA GLY A 241 21.08 28.14 -27.12
C GLY A 241 20.29 28.01 -28.40
N ASN A 242 18.98 27.98 -28.27
CA ASN A 242 18.08 28.33 -29.37
C ASN A 242 16.90 29.16 -28.87
N LYS A 243 16.59 30.12 -29.69
CA LYS A 243 15.56 31.15 -29.65
C LYS A 243 14.21 30.69 -29.10
N VAL A 244 13.66 31.49 -28.22
CA VAL A 244 12.29 31.39 -27.71
C VAL A 244 11.36 32.06 -28.75
N GLU A 245 10.62 31.26 -29.50
CA GLU A 245 9.34 31.64 -30.01
C GLU A 245 8.32 31.41 -28.90
N ALA A 246 7.57 32.43 -28.53
CA ALA A 246 6.50 32.37 -27.55
C ALA A 246 5.32 31.57 -28.13
N SER A 247 5.40 30.23 -28.05
CA SER A 247 4.25 29.36 -28.23
C SER A 247 3.37 29.46 -26.99
N ILE A 248 2.08 29.73 -27.18
CA ILE A 248 1.08 29.64 -26.10
C ILE A 248 1.19 28.24 -25.52
N LYS A 249 1.67 28.14 -24.27
CA LYS A 249 1.86 26.86 -23.58
C LYS A 249 0.49 26.22 -23.35
N THR A 250 0.20 25.13 -24.06
CA THR A 250 -1.00 24.32 -23.82
C THR A 250 -0.72 23.30 -22.73
N TRP A 251 -1.52 23.31 -21.66
CA TRP A 251 -1.36 22.42 -20.51
C TRP A 251 -2.10 21.10 -20.73
N LYS A 252 -1.42 19.99 -20.54
CA LYS A 252 -1.97 18.63 -20.69
C LYS A 252 -2.57 18.14 -19.38
N ILE A 253 -3.89 17.99 -19.35
CA ILE A 253 -4.63 17.50 -18.19
C ILE A 253 -5.12 16.09 -18.49
N MET A 254 -4.79 15.13 -17.63
CA MET A 254 -5.29 13.76 -17.73
C MET A 254 -6.38 13.53 -16.70
N CYS A 255 -7.55 13.05 -17.14
CA CYS A 255 -8.68 12.72 -16.29
C CYS A 255 -8.91 11.21 -16.32
N ILE A 256 -8.92 10.57 -15.15
CA ILE A 256 -9.07 9.12 -14.98
C ILE A 256 -10.28 8.88 -14.08
N ASP A 257 -11.36 8.35 -14.65
CA ASP A 257 -12.63 8.10 -13.95
C ASP A 257 -13.40 7.04 -14.77
N ASP A 258 -14.00 6.04 -14.13
CA ASP A 258 -14.78 5.01 -14.84
C ASP A 258 -16.14 5.50 -15.31
N SER A 259 -16.58 6.67 -14.84
CA SER A 259 -17.79 7.33 -15.27
C SER A 259 -17.56 8.23 -16.50
N THR A 260 -17.98 7.77 -17.67
CA THR A 260 -17.94 8.56 -18.91
C THR A 260 -18.70 9.89 -18.81
N THR A 261 -19.73 9.95 -17.96
CA THR A 261 -20.48 11.18 -17.67
C THR A 261 -19.61 12.21 -16.98
N ILE A 262 -18.87 11.81 -15.93
CA ILE A 262 -17.94 12.70 -15.20
C ILE A 262 -16.80 13.14 -16.11
N LEU A 263 -16.23 12.23 -16.90
CA LEU A 263 -15.18 12.58 -17.88
C LEU A 263 -15.65 13.63 -18.90
N SER A 264 -16.88 13.48 -19.40
CA SER A 264 -17.48 14.42 -20.34
C SER A 264 -17.74 15.78 -19.68
N GLU A 265 -18.17 15.79 -18.43
CA GLU A 265 -18.39 17.00 -17.65
C GLU A 265 -17.09 17.75 -17.36
N ILE A 266 -16.04 17.05 -16.93
CA ILE A 266 -14.71 17.63 -16.73
C ILE A 266 -14.18 18.23 -18.03
N LYS A 267 -14.30 17.50 -19.14
CA LYS A 267 -13.87 17.99 -20.46
C LYS A 267 -14.60 19.26 -20.86
N ARG A 268 -15.93 19.31 -20.65
CA ARG A 268 -16.74 20.50 -20.91
C ARG A 268 -16.37 21.69 -20.01
N PHE A 269 -16.04 21.45 -18.76
CA PHE A 269 -15.67 22.51 -17.80
C PHE A 269 -14.28 23.09 -18.11
N LEU A 270 -13.36 22.25 -18.60
CA LEU A 270 -12.00 22.61 -18.98
C LEU A 270 -11.84 22.89 -20.48
N ASP A 271 -12.95 23.07 -21.22
CA ASP A 271 -12.93 23.41 -22.63
C ASP A 271 -12.47 24.89 -22.82
N GLN A 272 -11.14 25.03 -22.86
CA GLN A 272 -10.43 26.31 -23.07
C GLN A 272 -9.19 26.02 -23.93
N GLU A 273 -8.81 26.93 -24.79
CA GLU A 273 -7.67 26.79 -25.71
C GLU A 273 -6.33 26.47 -25.02
N LYS A 274 -6.23 26.81 -23.74
CA LYS A 274 -5.04 26.56 -22.94
C LYS A 274 -4.94 25.14 -22.35
N PHE A 275 -5.97 24.27 -22.46
CA PHE A 275 -6.00 22.95 -21.90
C PHE A 275 -6.22 21.87 -22.97
N GLU A 276 -5.34 20.87 -22.98
CA GLU A 276 -5.50 19.63 -23.71
C GLU A 276 -5.96 18.53 -22.74
N VAL A 277 -7.26 18.19 -22.75
CA VAL A 277 -7.84 17.25 -21.80
C VAL A 277 -7.92 15.84 -22.38
N THR A 278 -7.16 14.90 -21.79
CA THR A 278 -7.23 13.47 -22.13
C THR A 278 -8.06 12.73 -21.08
N ALA A 279 -9.17 12.14 -21.51
CA ALA A 279 -10.05 11.31 -20.67
C ALA A 279 -9.67 9.83 -20.77
N ILE A 280 -9.68 9.13 -19.64
CA ILE A 280 -9.38 7.70 -19.53
C ILE A 280 -10.44 7.04 -18.64
N ASP A 281 -11.22 6.18 -19.21
CA ASP A 281 -12.30 5.40 -18.55
C ASP A 281 -11.82 4.05 -18.02
N ASP A 282 -10.68 3.55 -18.50
CA ASP A 282 -10.06 2.32 -18.03
C ASP A 282 -8.80 2.59 -17.20
N PRO A 283 -8.87 2.47 -15.86
CA PRO A 283 -7.73 2.76 -14.99
C PRO A 283 -6.51 1.86 -15.23
N VAL A 284 -6.68 0.69 -15.83
CA VAL A 284 -5.56 -0.19 -16.18
C VAL A 284 -4.68 0.41 -17.28
N GLN A 285 -5.28 1.14 -18.21
CA GLN A 285 -4.56 1.82 -19.28
C GLN A 285 -3.88 3.13 -18.80
N ALA A 286 -4.29 3.66 -17.66
CA ALA A 286 -3.83 4.97 -17.17
C ALA A 286 -2.31 5.03 -17.05
N VAL A 287 -1.67 4.01 -16.45
CA VAL A 287 -0.21 3.98 -16.25
C VAL A 287 0.52 4.11 -17.59
N SER A 288 0.13 3.31 -18.60
CA SER A 288 0.79 3.35 -19.91
C SER A 288 0.55 4.67 -20.65
N LYS A 289 -0.65 5.26 -20.51
CA LYS A 289 -1.01 6.53 -21.16
C LYS A 289 -0.31 7.72 -20.50
N VAL A 290 -0.14 7.72 -19.17
CA VAL A 290 0.64 8.76 -18.46
C VAL A 290 2.05 8.87 -19.03
N PHE A 291 2.72 7.74 -19.30
CA PHE A 291 4.07 7.74 -19.86
C PHE A 291 4.14 8.26 -21.31
N LYS A 292 3.07 8.12 -22.08
CA LYS A 292 3.02 8.62 -23.47
C LYS A 292 2.68 10.10 -23.55
N ILE A 293 1.77 10.56 -22.69
CA ILE A 293 1.19 11.91 -22.77
C ILE A 293 2.04 12.91 -22.00
N ASN A 294 2.74 12.48 -20.92
CA ASN A 294 3.44 13.33 -19.97
C ASN A 294 2.53 14.51 -19.51
N PRO A 295 1.48 14.22 -18.73
CA PRO A 295 0.53 15.25 -18.33
C PRO A 295 1.16 16.24 -17.35
N ASP A 296 0.70 17.50 -17.41
CA ASP A 296 1.07 18.54 -16.46
C ASP A 296 0.23 18.48 -15.17
N LEU A 297 -0.96 17.82 -15.23
CA LEU A 297 -1.85 17.61 -14.10
C LEU A 297 -2.70 16.35 -14.32
N ILE A 298 -2.97 15.60 -13.23
CA ILE A 298 -3.82 14.42 -13.27
C ILE A 298 -5.01 14.62 -12.31
N LEU A 299 -6.24 14.48 -12.83
CA LEU A 299 -7.47 14.31 -12.03
C LEU A 299 -7.78 12.82 -11.96
N LEU A 300 -7.89 12.27 -10.74
CA LEU A 300 -7.98 10.85 -10.52
C LEU A 300 -9.14 10.49 -9.60
N ASP A 301 -10.13 9.76 -10.11
CA ASP A 301 -11.20 9.23 -9.27
C ASP A 301 -10.68 8.18 -8.29
N ILE A 302 -11.30 8.14 -7.11
CA ILE A 302 -10.94 7.18 -6.05
C ILE A 302 -11.66 5.85 -6.26
N THR A 303 -12.94 5.89 -6.63
CA THR A 303 -13.82 4.72 -6.60
C THR A 303 -14.00 4.15 -8.00
N MET A 304 -13.01 3.42 -8.47
CA MET A 304 -13.03 2.77 -9.79
C MET A 304 -13.00 1.25 -9.68
N PRO A 305 -13.61 0.51 -10.62
CA PRO A 305 -13.51 -0.93 -10.69
C PRO A 305 -12.07 -1.38 -10.99
N ARG A 306 -11.70 -2.57 -10.55
CA ARG A 306 -10.39 -3.23 -10.77
C ARG A 306 -9.20 -2.57 -10.06
N ILE A 307 -9.06 -1.24 -10.08
CA ILE A 307 -7.98 -0.52 -9.41
C ILE A 307 -8.58 0.69 -8.69
N ASN A 308 -8.42 0.72 -7.36
CA ASN A 308 -8.77 1.89 -6.57
C ASN A 308 -7.81 3.05 -6.87
N GLY A 309 -8.33 4.29 -6.96
CA GLY A 309 -7.54 5.48 -7.29
C GLY A 309 -6.37 5.74 -6.35
N TYR A 310 -6.48 5.40 -5.07
CA TYR A 310 -5.34 5.48 -4.14
C TYR A 310 -4.18 4.58 -4.59
N LYS A 311 -4.48 3.34 -4.99
CA LYS A 311 -3.48 2.41 -5.50
C LYS A 311 -2.85 2.89 -6.80
N LEU A 312 -3.67 3.43 -7.70
CA LEU A 312 -3.18 3.99 -8.97
C LEU A 312 -2.29 5.22 -8.72
N CYS A 313 -2.68 6.13 -7.83
CA CYS A 313 -1.85 7.26 -7.42
C CYS A 313 -0.47 6.81 -6.91
N GLY A 314 -0.44 5.83 -6.00
CA GLY A 314 0.80 5.25 -5.49
C GLY A 314 1.68 4.63 -6.59
N LEU A 315 1.07 3.94 -7.57
CA LEU A 315 1.79 3.38 -8.72
C LEU A 315 2.38 4.49 -9.61
N LEU A 316 1.64 5.55 -9.88
CA LEU A 316 2.12 6.69 -10.66
C LEU A 316 3.31 7.37 -9.97
N ARG A 317 3.24 7.59 -8.66
CA ARG A 317 4.34 8.15 -7.87
C ARG A 317 5.57 7.25 -7.85
N SER A 318 5.37 5.95 -7.64
CA SER A 318 6.50 4.98 -7.60
C SER A 318 7.18 4.78 -8.96
N SER A 319 6.59 5.24 -10.05
CA SER A 319 7.20 5.19 -11.38
C SER A 319 8.34 6.18 -11.58
N GLY A 320 8.50 7.17 -10.68
CA GLY A 320 9.49 8.25 -10.76
C GLY A 320 9.18 9.33 -11.81
N LYS A 321 8.28 9.09 -12.76
CA LYS A 321 7.93 10.07 -13.81
C LYS A 321 6.88 11.08 -13.40
N CYS A 322 6.08 10.75 -12.39
CA CYS A 322 5.01 11.64 -11.90
C CYS A 322 5.38 12.31 -10.57
N ASP A 323 6.65 12.35 -10.16
CA ASP A 323 7.04 12.86 -8.84
C ASP A 323 6.62 14.31 -8.63
N GLN A 324 6.73 15.14 -9.66
CA GLN A 324 6.37 16.55 -9.63
C GLN A 324 5.01 16.87 -10.27
N VAL A 325 4.36 15.91 -10.92
CA VAL A 325 3.06 16.12 -11.56
C VAL A 325 1.97 16.22 -10.49
N PRO A 326 1.19 17.31 -10.40
CA PRO A 326 0.07 17.40 -9.48
C PRO A 326 -0.95 16.29 -9.76
N ILE A 327 -1.27 15.48 -8.74
CA ILE A 327 -2.34 14.48 -8.78
C ILE A 327 -3.43 14.91 -7.82
N ILE A 328 -4.58 15.28 -8.36
CA ILE A 328 -5.76 15.72 -7.61
C ILE A 328 -6.75 14.56 -7.55
N MET A 329 -7.04 14.08 -6.34
CA MET A 329 -8.03 13.02 -6.15
C MET A 329 -9.44 13.59 -6.29
N VAL A 330 -10.28 12.95 -7.10
CA VAL A 330 -11.69 13.30 -7.24
C VAL A 330 -12.51 12.28 -6.46
N THR A 331 -13.33 12.72 -5.48
CA THR A 331 -13.95 11.79 -4.50
C THR A 331 -15.37 12.18 -4.14
N GLY A 332 -16.25 11.19 -4.01
CA GLY A 332 -17.59 11.36 -3.42
C GLY A 332 -17.58 11.39 -1.87
N ASN A 333 -16.45 11.06 -1.23
CA ASN A 333 -16.32 10.99 0.22
C ASN A 333 -15.60 12.22 0.78
N THR A 334 -16.20 12.83 1.82
CA THR A 334 -15.65 14.02 2.51
C THR A 334 -14.98 13.67 3.85
N GLY A 335 -14.83 12.38 4.16
CA GLY A 335 -14.31 11.90 5.44
C GLY A 335 -12.85 12.30 5.70
N LEU A 336 -12.51 12.61 6.95
CA LEU A 336 -11.13 12.92 7.39
C LEU A 336 -10.15 11.80 7.04
N ILE A 337 -10.61 10.55 7.10
CA ILE A 337 -9.81 9.36 6.77
C ILE A 337 -9.46 9.35 5.27
N ASP A 338 -10.39 9.74 4.39
CA ASP A 338 -10.15 9.76 2.95
C ASP A 338 -9.18 10.88 2.55
N LYS A 339 -9.24 12.03 3.21
CA LYS A 339 -8.27 13.13 3.05
C LYS A 339 -6.86 12.72 3.48
N ALA A 340 -6.73 12.08 4.65
CA ALA A 340 -5.46 11.56 5.14
C ALA A 340 -4.92 10.48 4.20
N ARG A 341 -5.78 9.59 3.71
CA ARG A 341 -5.43 8.53 2.76
C ARG A 341 -4.95 9.09 1.42
N ALA A 342 -5.63 10.09 0.86
CA ALA A 342 -5.23 10.76 -0.38
C ALA A 342 -3.79 11.31 -0.24
N LYS A 343 -3.51 12.02 0.82
CA LYS A 343 -2.20 12.62 1.07
C LYS A 343 -1.08 11.58 1.27
N LEU A 344 -1.37 10.49 1.98
CA LEU A 344 -0.44 9.38 2.20
C LEU A 344 -0.12 8.59 0.91
N THR A 345 -1.02 8.58 -0.07
CA THR A 345 -0.76 7.96 -1.38
C THR A 345 0.06 8.83 -2.32
N GLY A 346 0.45 10.04 -1.89
CA GLY A 346 1.19 10.99 -2.69
C GLY A 346 0.31 11.89 -3.57
N ALA A 347 -1.00 11.93 -3.30
CA ALA A 347 -1.87 12.92 -3.94
C ALA A 347 -1.48 14.34 -3.51
N THR A 348 -1.56 15.27 -4.46
CA THR A 348 -1.23 16.68 -4.21
C THR A 348 -2.39 17.40 -3.54
N ASP A 349 -3.62 17.11 -4.00
CA ASP A 349 -4.84 17.74 -3.48
C ASP A 349 -6.05 16.84 -3.73
N TYR A 350 -7.26 17.31 -3.39
CA TYR A 350 -8.52 16.60 -3.64
C TYR A 350 -9.62 17.56 -4.06
N LEU A 351 -10.57 17.04 -4.86
CA LEU A 351 -11.80 17.71 -5.29
C LEU A 351 -12.98 16.82 -4.91
N THR A 352 -13.97 17.37 -4.21
CA THR A 352 -15.13 16.60 -3.75
C THR A 352 -16.24 16.61 -4.79
N LYS A 353 -16.82 15.44 -5.10
CA LYS A 353 -18.04 15.29 -5.90
C LYS A 353 -19.27 15.51 -5.00
N PRO A 354 -20.33 16.22 -5.46
CA PRO A 354 -20.40 16.93 -6.74
C PRO A 354 -19.61 18.24 -6.74
N PHE A 355 -19.00 18.59 -7.85
CA PHE A 355 -18.26 19.85 -8.06
C PHE A 355 -18.85 20.61 -9.26
N ASN A 356 -18.71 21.92 -9.24
CA ASN A 356 -19.09 22.78 -10.34
C ASN A 356 -17.86 23.24 -11.17
N LYS A 357 -18.11 23.97 -12.28
CA LYS A 357 -17.07 24.49 -13.15
C LYS A 357 -16.07 25.39 -12.41
N GLN A 358 -16.55 26.15 -11.44
CA GLN A 358 -15.75 27.10 -10.66
C GLN A 358 -14.79 26.38 -9.74
N ASP A 359 -15.28 25.33 -9.01
CA ASP A 359 -14.46 24.49 -8.13
C ASP A 359 -13.33 23.80 -8.89
N LEU A 360 -13.66 23.20 -10.06
CA LEU A 360 -12.68 22.53 -10.91
C LEU A 360 -11.63 23.50 -11.46
N ASN A 361 -12.05 24.64 -12.00
CA ASN A 361 -11.11 25.63 -12.52
C ASN A 361 -10.22 26.21 -11.42
N GLN A 362 -10.74 26.45 -10.24
CA GLN A 362 -9.97 26.97 -9.10
C GLN A 362 -8.87 26.00 -8.66
N ILE A 363 -9.20 24.71 -8.56
CA ILE A 363 -8.21 23.71 -8.13
C ILE A 363 -7.18 23.46 -9.24
N VAL A 364 -7.58 23.45 -10.51
CA VAL A 364 -6.64 23.31 -11.63
C VAL A 364 -5.71 24.52 -11.70
N ALA A 365 -6.22 25.75 -11.63
CA ALA A 365 -5.42 26.98 -11.69
C ALA A 365 -4.42 27.11 -10.52
N LYS A 366 -4.66 26.44 -9.39
CA LYS A 366 -3.73 26.42 -8.25
C LYS A 366 -2.40 25.73 -8.57
N TYR A 367 -2.38 24.81 -9.53
CA TYR A 367 -1.22 23.97 -9.82
C TYR A 367 -0.64 24.17 -11.22
N ILE A 368 -1.43 24.72 -12.15
CA ILE A 368 -1.00 25.01 -13.52
C ILE A 368 -1.50 26.41 -13.94
N SER A 369 -0.56 27.35 -14.07
CA SER A 369 -0.81 28.74 -14.45
C SER A 369 0.26 29.26 -15.40
#